data_1a78fc5cc70d68e25e589f4dc3276ef3
#
_entry.id   1a78fc5cc70d68e25e589f4dc3276ef3
#
_cell.length_a   1.000
_cell.length_b   1.000
_cell.length_c   1.000
_cell.angle_alpha   90.00
_cell.angle_beta   90.00
_cell.angle_gamma   90.00
#
_symmetry.space_group_name_H-M   'P 1'
#
loop_
_entity.id
_entity.type
_entity.pdbx_description
1 polymer ?
#
loop_
_entity_poly.entity_id
_entity_poly.type
_entity_poly.pdbx_seq_one_letter_code
_entity_poly.pdbx_strand_id
1 'polypeptide(L)'
;ALTAGLGIPIHVKLTGLEQLPFEEWAGLLPEPTCLITASFSSLAGRILLHLPIPLAMVLVDLRLGGKGQEVEVDRVLTDIESRIISVIAEGLLGEMQPVMAPYLPLRLNGVSQVTGVRFLTGFQTNEVALVGSFSLSLTDGRSYDFTLCLPYTSVRPLVDSIVASELEGGEQEQQGSEEMAAAVLDVPVELSVQFPSLTLTPREIMGLEPGDVIGLEYEQDRPLFGVVGGQWLFDVLPTTRGKRLACVVVERRNVQR
;
A
#
# COMPACT_ATOMS: atom_id res chain seq x y z
N ALA A 1 -12.51 -21.29 0.77
CA ALA A 1 -11.27 -21.98 1.16
C ALA A 1 -11.20 -22.21 2.67
N LEU A 2 -11.45 -21.22 3.53
CA LEU A 2 -11.37 -21.38 4.99
C LEU A 2 -12.24 -22.52 5.52
N THR A 3 -13.49 -22.61 5.09
CA THR A 3 -14.40 -23.69 5.47
C THR A 3 -13.85 -25.08 5.14
N ALA A 4 -13.28 -25.23 3.94
CA ALA A 4 -12.66 -26.50 3.53
C ALA A 4 -11.40 -26.83 4.34
N GLY A 5 -10.64 -25.82 4.74
CA GLY A 5 -9.40 -25.97 5.50
C GLY A 5 -9.60 -26.21 6.99
N LEU A 6 -10.69 -25.74 7.57
CA LEU A 6 -10.99 -25.81 9.01
C LEU A 6 -12.05 -26.84 9.37
N GLY A 7 -12.72 -27.45 8.37
CA GLY A 7 -13.68 -28.52 8.58
C GLY A 7 -15.03 -28.09 9.16
N ILE A 8 -15.23 -26.80 9.40
CA ILE A 8 -16.50 -26.24 9.89
C ILE A 8 -16.91 -25.03 9.04
N PRO A 9 -18.20 -24.75 8.88
CA PRO A 9 -18.67 -23.53 8.25
C PRO A 9 -18.28 -22.30 9.09
N ILE A 10 -17.69 -21.33 8.42
CA ILE A 10 -17.36 -20.03 9.01
C ILE A 10 -17.88 -18.92 8.10
N HIS A 11 -18.35 -17.85 8.71
CA HIS A 11 -18.80 -16.66 8.00
C HIS A 11 -17.87 -15.49 8.33
N VAL A 12 -17.36 -14.86 7.29
CA VAL A 12 -16.55 -13.63 7.44
C VAL A 12 -17.34 -12.47 6.84
N LYS A 13 -17.50 -11.40 7.62
CA LYS A 13 -18.20 -10.20 7.23
C LYS A 13 -17.30 -8.99 7.43
N LEU A 14 -17.24 -8.11 6.44
CA LEU A 14 -16.64 -6.78 6.61
C LEU A 14 -17.56 -5.94 7.50
N THR A 15 -17.03 -5.40 8.59
CA THR A 15 -17.75 -4.61 9.59
C THR A 15 -17.41 -3.12 9.51
N GLY A 16 -16.21 -2.79 9.01
CA GLY A 16 -15.76 -1.42 8.85
C GLY A 16 -14.64 -1.30 7.84
N LEU A 17 -14.51 -0.11 7.27
CA LEU A 17 -13.40 0.27 6.40
C LEU A 17 -13.02 1.69 6.76
N GLU A 18 -11.78 1.88 7.19
CA GLU A 18 -11.27 3.15 7.68
C GLU A 18 -9.94 3.47 7.02
N GLN A 19 -9.67 4.77 6.90
CA GLN A 19 -8.40 5.27 6.42
C GLN A 19 -7.73 6.05 7.55
N LEU A 20 -6.59 5.57 8.04
CA LEU A 20 -5.88 6.18 9.15
C LEU A 20 -4.37 6.00 9.01
N PRO A 21 -3.56 6.78 9.75
CA PRO A 21 -2.12 6.57 9.80
C PRO A 21 -1.77 5.18 10.32
N PHE A 22 -0.75 4.56 9.73
CA PHE A 22 -0.29 3.22 10.13
C PHE A 22 0.05 3.14 11.63
N GLU A 23 0.69 4.19 12.17
CA GLU A 23 1.05 4.27 13.58
C GLU A 23 -0.18 4.26 14.50
N GLU A 24 -1.27 4.93 14.10
CA GLU A 24 -2.51 4.94 14.85
C GLU A 24 -3.14 3.55 14.91
N TRP A 25 -3.25 2.87 13.77
CA TRP A 25 -3.73 1.48 13.75
C TRP A 25 -2.85 0.56 14.58
N ALA A 26 -1.52 0.68 14.43
CA ALA A 26 -0.56 -0.15 15.15
C ALA A 26 -0.63 0.06 16.67
N GLY A 27 -0.91 1.29 17.12
CA GLY A 27 -1.09 1.65 18.53
C GLY A 27 -2.38 1.12 19.16
N LEU A 28 -3.38 0.76 18.34
CA LEU A 28 -4.65 0.17 18.81
C LEU A 28 -4.54 -1.35 19.03
N LEU A 29 -3.48 -2.00 18.54
CA LEU A 29 -3.34 -3.45 18.65
C LEU A 29 -2.92 -3.90 20.04
N PRO A 30 -3.56 -4.94 20.60
CA PRO A 30 -3.17 -5.48 21.89
C PRO A 30 -1.79 -6.15 21.83
N GLU A 31 -1.09 -6.19 22.95
CA GLU A 31 0.12 -7.00 23.10
C GLU A 31 -0.09 -8.03 24.22
N PRO A 32 0.21 -9.34 23.97
CA PRO A 32 0.74 -9.91 22.73
C PRO A 32 -0.31 -10.02 21.62
N THR A 33 0.13 -9.99 20.37
CA THR A 33 -0.75 -10.13 19.21
C THR A 33 -0.12 -10.97 18.09
N CYS A 34 -0.94 -11.55 17.23
CA CYS A 34 -0.49 -12.25 16.05
C CYS A 34 -0.63 -11.35 14.82
N LEU A 35 0.51 -10.92 14.26
CA LEU A 35 0.59 -10.16 13.02
C LEU A 35 1.19 -11.02 11.93
N ILE A 36 0.56 -10.99 10.77
CA ILE A 36 1.02 -11.70 9.59
C ILE A 36 1.26 -10.67 8.50
N THR A 37 2.48 -10.60 8.02
CA THR A 37 2.82 -9.81 6.85
C THR A 37 2.75 -10.68 5.61
N ALA A 38 2.17 -10.17 4.54
CA ALA A 38 2.11 -10.85 3.26
C ALA A 38 2.59 -9.94 2.14
N SER A 39 3.25 -10.53 1.15
CA SER A 39 3.67 -9.85 -0.07
C SER A 39 3.02 -10.48 -1.30
N PHE A 40 2.66 -9.63 -2.26
CA PHE A 40 2.11 -10.05 -3.55
C PHE A 40 2.97 -9.51 -4.69
N SER A 41 3.06 -10.26 -5.80
CA SER A 41 3.94 -9.93 -6.91
C SER A 41 3.67 -8.58 -7.57
N SER A 42 2.42 -8.12 -7.53
CA SER A 42 2.00 -6.87 -8.18
C SER A 42 1.76 -5.72 -7.21
N LEU A 43 2.01 -5.92 -5.92
CA LEU A 43 1.96 -4.86 -4.91
C LEU A 43 3.37 -4.38 -4.56
N ALA A 44 3.53 -3.08 -4.37
CA ALA A 44 4.84 -2.48 -4.12
C ALA A 44 5.40 -2.75 -2.72
N GLY A 45 4.57 -3.22 -1.77
CA GLY A 45 4.95 -3.43 -0.38
C GLY A 45 4.32 -4.68 0.21
N ARG A 46 4.08 -4.63 1.52
CA ARG A 46 3.47 -5.70 2.29
C ARG A 46 2.13 -5.24 2.83
N ILE A 47 1.21 -6.19 2.97
CA ILE A 47 -0.03 -6.02 3.71
C ILE A 47 0.07 -6.74 5.05
N LEU A 48 -0.77 -6.34 6.00
CA LEU A 48 -0.77 -6.92 7.34
C LEU A 48 -2.16 -7.47 7.68
N LEU A 49 -2.17 -8.71 8.13
CA LEU A 49 -3.33 -9.36 8.73
C LEU A 49 -3.10 -9.43 10.24
N HIS A 50 -3.97 -8.81 11.02
CA HIS A 50 -3.98 -8.89 12.47
C HIS A 50 -5.01 -9.91 12.92
N LEU A 51 -4.58 -10.88 13.68
CA LEU A 51 -5.42 -11.87 14.35
C LEU A 51 -5.21 -11.74 15.87
N PRO A 52 -6.25 -11.39 16.65
CA PRO A 52 -6.17 -11.48 18.11
C PRO A 52 -5.78 -12.89 18.56
N ILE A 53 -5.00 -13.01 19.63
CA ILE A 53 -4.54 -14.30 20.14
C ILE A 53 -5.71 -15.27 20.39
N PRO A 54 -6.86 -14.88 20.99
CA PRO A 54 -7.99 -15.77 21.16
C PRO A 54 -8.49 -16.37 19.84
N LEU A 55 -8.64 -15.56 18.79
CA LEU A 55 -9.02 -16.03 17.46
C LEU A 55 -7.97 -16.99 16.88
N ALA A 56 -6.68 -16.64 16.99
CA ALA A 56 -5.61 -17.49 16.51
C ALA A 56 -5.63 -18.86 17.17
N MET A 57 -5.84 -18.93 18.48
CA MET A 57 -5.94 -20.21 19.22
C MET A 57 -7.15 -21.04 18.77
N VAL A 58 -8.30 -20.42 18.57
CA VAL A 58 -9.50 -21.08 18.04
C VAL A 58 -9.23 -21.67 16.64
N LEU A 59 -8.57 -20.89 15.76
CA LEU A 59 -8.23 -21.37 14.42
C LEU A 59 -7.23 -22.53 14.44
N VAL A 60 -6.26 -22.51 15.37
CA VAL A 60 -5.31 -23.61 15.57
C VAL A 60 -6.03 -24.87 16.03
N ASP A 61 -6.91 -24.78 17.06
CA ASP A 61 -7.68 -25.91 17.56
C ASP A 61 -8.55 -26.54 16.47
N LEU A 62 -9.27 -25.71 15.71
CA LEU A 62 -10.09 -26.16 14.58
C LEU A 62 -9.25 -26.87 13.50
N ARG A 63 -8.08 -26.33 13.18
CA ARG A 63 -7.17 -26.91 12.18
C ARG A 63 -6.63 -28.28 12.60
N LEU A 64 -6.49 -28.49 13.91
CA LEU A 64 -6.06 -29.75 14.50
C LEU A 64 -7.23 -30.75 14.70
N GLY A 65 -8.45 -30.41 14.30
CA GLY A 65 -9.64 -31.25 14.40
C GLY A 65 -10.39 -31.09 15.72
N GLY A 66 -10.08 -30.09 16.51
CA GLY A 66 -10.81 -29.69 17.71
C GLY A 66 -12.14 -29.00 17.39
N LYS A 67 -12.83 -28.56 18.45
CA LYS A 67 -14.14 -27.86 18.35
C LYS A 67 -14.03 -26.33 18.36
N GLY A 68 -12.83 -25.79 18.27
CA GLY A 68 -12.56 -24.37 18.38
C GLY A 68 -12.82 -23.85 19.81
N GLN A 69 -12.36 -24.58 20.82
CA GLN A 69 -12.53 -24.12 22.19
C GLN A 69 -11.70 -22.85 22.44
N GLU A 70 -12.34 -21.91 23.07
CA GLU A 70 -11.67 -20.67 23.48
C GLU A 70 -10.76 -20.96 24.67
N VAL A 71 -9.50 -20.65 24.52
CA VAL A 71 -8.51 -20.76 25.59
C VAL A 71 -8.02 -19.35 25.91
N GLU A 72 -8.22 -18.95 27.12
CA GLU A 72 -7.70 -17.67 27.61
C GLU A 72 -6.18 -17.78 27.75
N VAL A 73 -5.45 -17.19 26.80
CA VAL A 73 -3.99 -17.30 26.74
C VAL A 73 -3.42 -15.90 26.57
N ASP A 74 -2.62 -15.49 27.55
CA ASP A 74 -1.87 -14.22 27.55
C ASP A 74 -0.38 -14.50 27.23
N ARG A 75 -0.13 -15.10 26.08
CA ARG A 75 1.22 -15.41 25.58
C ARG A 75 1.30 -15.33 24.07
N VAL A 76 2.49 -15.19 23.56
CA VAL A 76 2.76 -15.37 22.13
C VAL A 76 2.51 -16.81 21.69
N LEU A 77 2.21 -17.00 20.40
CA LEU A 77 2.06 -18.33 19.81
C LEU A 77 3.40 -19.07 19.84
N THR A 78 3.32 -20.38 20.08
CA THR A 78 4.47 -21.27 19.91
C THR A 78 4.84 -21.43 18.43
N ASP A 79 6.01 -21.98 18.12
CA ASP A 79 6.46 -22.20 16.74
C ASP A 79 5.51 -23.10 15.95
N ILE A 80 4.89 -24.08 16.60
CA ILE A 80 3.91 -25.00 15.97
C ILE A 80 2.61 -24.24 15.67
N GLU A 81 2.07 -23.51 16.64
CA GLU A 81 0.88 -22.68 16.47
C GLU A 81 1.10 -21.63 15.38
N SER A 82 2.26 -20.99 15.38
CA SER A 82 2.68 -20.00 14.36
C SER A 82 2.69 -20.59 12.95
N ARG A 83 3.21 -21.80 12.81
CA ARG A 83 3.23 -22.50 11.54
C ARG A 83 1.84 -22.83 11.02
N ILE A 84 0.95 -23.26 11.92
CA ILE A 84 -0.45 -23.57 11.58
C ILE A 84 -1.18 -22.29 11.14
N ILE A 85 -1.01 -21.19 11.88
CA ILE A 85 -1.61 -19.89 11.54
C ILE A 85 -1.07 -19.37 10.20
N SER A 86 0.21 -19.54 9.91
CA SER A 86 0.77 -19.13 8.60
C SER A 86 0.07 -19.85 7.44
N VAL A 87 -0.19 -21.16 7.56
CA VAL A 87 -0.90 -21.91 6.51
C VAL A 87 -2.36 -21.45 6.36
N ILE A 88 -3.03 -21.12 7.48
CA ILE A 88 -4.40 -20.59 7.45
C ILE A 88 -4.42 -19.21 6.79
N ALA A 89 -3.47 -18.36 7.13
CA ALA A 89 -3.34 -17.02 6.56
C ALA A 89 -3.00 -17.06 5.07
N GLU A 90 -2.14 -17.97 4.63
CA GLU A 90 -1.87 -18.19 3.20
C GLU A 90 -3.16 -18.55 2.43
N GLY A 91 -3.98 -19.43 3.01
CA GLY A 91 -5.28 -19.78 2.43
C GLY A 91 -6.25 -18.58 2.38
N LEU A 92 -6.34 -17.82 3.46
CA LEU A 92 -7.22 -16.64 3.54
C LEU A 92 -6.80 -15.55 2.55
N LEU A 93 -5.52 -15.19 2.56
CA LEU A 93 -4.99 -14.14 1.70
C LEU A 93 -4.92 -14.58 0.23
N GLY A 94 -4.76 -15.89 0.00
CA GLY A 94 -4.83 -16.47 -1.34
C GLY A 94 -6.17 -16.26 -2.04
N GLU A 95 -7.29 -16.19 -1.28
CA GLU A 95 -8.61 -15.88 -1.84
C GLU A 95 -8.73 -14.47 -2.42
N MET A 96 -7.82 -13.58 -2.10
CA MET A 96 -7.76 -12.26 -2.74
C MET A 96 -7.37 -12.37 -4.23
N GLN A 97 -6.61 -13.39 -4.62
CA GLN A 97 -6.09 -13.54 -5.97
C GLN A 97 -7.19 -13.63 -7.04
N PRO A 98 -8.17 -14.56 -6.93
CA PRO A 98 -9.22 -14.66 -7.93
C PRO A 98 -10.15 -13.44 -7.96
N VAL A 99 -10.34 -12.79 -6.80
CA VAL A 99 -11.20 -11.59 -6.71
C VAL A 99 -10.55 -10.39 -7.38
N MET A 100 -9.24 -10.26 -7.24
CA MET A 100 -8.47 -9.12 -7.81
C MET A 100 -8.00 -9.37 -9.25
N ALA A 101 -8.06 -10.60 -9.75
CA ALA A 101 -7.56 -10.97 -11.08
C ALA A 101 -8.11 -10.11 -12.23
N PRO A 102 -9.38 -9.64 -12.22
CA PRO A 102 -9.89 -8.75 -13.28
C PRO A 102 -9.21 -7.37 -13.32
N TYR A 103 -8.71 -6.90 -12.18
CA TYR A 103 -8.11 -5.57 -12.05
C TYR A 103 -6.58 -5.63 -12.04
N LEU A 104 -6.03 -6.52 -11.25
CA LEU A 104 -4.59 -6.70 -11.11
C LEU A 104 -4.28 -8.16 -10.77
N PRO A 105 -3.46 -8.87 -11.57
CA PRO A 105 -3.10 -10.26 -11.29
C PRO A 105 -2.20 -10.33 -10.05
N LEU A 106 -2.79 -10.61 -8.90
CA LEU A 106 -2.06 -10.82 -7.65
C LEU A 106 -1.57 -12.27 -7.55
N ARG A 107 -0.32 -12.44 -7.11
CA ARG A 107 0.21 -13.74 -6.69
C ARG A 107 0.84 -13.59 -5.32
N LEU A 108 0.41 -14.38 -4.37
CA LEU A 108 0.99 -14.40 -3.04
C LEU A 108 2.40 -14.99 -3.11
N ASN A 109 3.40 -14.20 -2.74
CA ASN A 109 4.81 -14.61 -2.74
C ASN A 109 5.22 -15.28 -1.44
N GLY A 110 4.49 -15.02 -0.36
CA GLY A 110 4.71 -15.62 0.95
C GLY A 110 4.12 -14.81 2.08
N VAL A 111 4.04 -15.45 3.23
CA VAL A 111 3.63 -14.85 4.49
C VAL A 111 4.74 -14.98 5.52
N SER A 112 4.80 -14.04 6.45
CA SER A 112 5.72 -14.07 7.59
C SER A 112 4.98 -13.58 8.82
N GLN A 113 5.11 -14.29 9.93
CA GLN A 113 4.49 -13.93 11.19
C GLN A 113 5.42 -13.11 12.06
N VAL A 114 4.86 -12.15 12.79
CA VAL A 114 5.52 -11.34 13.81
C VAL A 114 4.66 -11.32 15.06
N THR A 115 5.30 -11.31 16.21
CA THR A 115 4.61 -11.43 17.52
C THR A 115 4.26 -10.09 18.16
N GLY A 116 4.52 -8.98 17.48
CA GLY A 116 4.19 -7.64 17.96
C GLY A 116 4.61 -6.55 16.98
N VAL A 117 3.99 -5.39 17.10
CA VAL A 117 4.17 -4.23 16.20
C VAL A 117 5.63 -3.78 16.14
N ARG A 118 6.35 -3.82 17.25
CA ARG A 118 7.76 -3.40 17.36
C ARG A 118 8.73 -4.24 16.48
N PHE A 119 8.31 -5.40 16.04
CA PHE A 119 9.10 -6.28 15.16
C PHE A 119 8.75 -6.10 13.68
N LEU A 120 7.81 -5.22 13.36
CA LEU A 120 7.48 -4.88 11.99
C LEU A 120 8.61 -4.04 11.38
N THR A 121 9.13 -4.51 10.26
CA THR A 121 10.16 -3.80 9.49
C THR A 121 9.66 -3.47 8.09
N GLY A 122 10.06 -2.30 7.57
CA GLY A 122 9.71 -1.87 6.21
C GLY A 122 8.34 -1.19 6.09
N PHE A 123 7.76 -0.73 7.19
CA PHE A 123 6.55 0.11 7.22
C PHE A 123 6.92 1.51 7.67
N GLN A 124 6.37 2.53 7.00
CA GLN A 124 6.57 3.93 7.38
C GLN A 124 5.51 4.33 8.41
N THR A 125 5.92 4.90 9.53
CA THR A 125 5.05 5.28 10.65
C THR A 125 3.94 6.24 10.23
N ASN A 126 4.26 7.23 9.39
CA ASN A 126 3.31 8.26 8.93
C ASN A 126 2.56 7.88 7.65
N GLU A 127 2.74 6.64 7.17
CA GLU A 127 2.05 6.19 5.97
C GLU A 127 0.56 6.02 6.25
N VAL A 128 -0.26 6.52 5.34
CA VAL A 128 -1.70 6.28 5.37
C VAL A 128 -1.96 4.82 5.01
N ALA A 129 -2.82 4.17 5.79
CA ALA A 129 -3.25 2.80 5.56
C ALA A 129 -4.77 2.71 5.43
N LEU A 130 -5.23 1.82 4.58
CA LEU A 130 -6.62 1.39 4.51
C LEU A 130 -6.78 0.18 5.41
N VAL A 131 -7.63 0.29 6.42
CA VAL A 131 -7.87 -0.77 7.42
C VAL A 131 -9.28 -1.30 7.27
N GLY A 132 -9.36 -2.56 6.86
CA GLY A 132 -10.61 -3.31 6.87
C GLY A 132 -10.78 -4.07 8.18
N SER A 133 -11.90 -3.83 8.87
CA SER A 133 -12.32 -4.58 10.05
C SER A 133 -13.29 -5.68 9.64
N PHE A 134 -13.05 -6.89 10.11
CA PHE A 134 -13.83 -8.07 9.77
C PHE A 134 -14.28 -8.79 11.04
N SER A 135 -15.46 -9.40 10.98
CA SER A 135 -15.94 -10.30 12.01
C SER A 135 -16.06 -11.72 11.43
N LEU A 136 -15.41 -12.67 12.10
CA LEU A 136 -15.47 -14.09 11.81
C LEU A 136 -16.45 -14.75 12.78
N SER A 137 -17.54 -15.31 12.27
CA SER A 137 -18.56 -15.98 13.06
C SER A 137 -18.51 -17.50 12.85
N LEU A 138 -18.56 -18.23 13.95
CA LEU A 138 -18.64 -19.68 13.98
C LEU A 138 -20.11 -20.12 14.04
N THR A 139 -20.37 -21.38 13.71
CA THR A 139 -21.73 -21.97 13.72
C THR A 139 -22.37 -22.06 15.08
N ASP A 140 -21.59 -21.98 16.15
CA ASP A 140 -22.06 -21.98 17.54
C ASP A 140 -22.44 -20.58 18.07
N GLY A 141 -22.36 -19.55 17.22
CA GLY A 141 -22.72 -18.17 17.52
C GLY A 141 -21.58 -17.32 18.08
N ARG A 142 -20.39 -17.88 18.31
CA ARG A 142 -19.21 -17.10 18.69
C ARG A 142 -18.71 -16.27 17.50
N SER A 143 -18.18 -15.09 17.81
CA SER A 143 -17.72 -14.13 16.80
C SER A 143 -16.41 -13.49 17.26
N TYR A 144 -15.48 -13.29 16.34
CA TYR A 144 -14.15 -12.75 16.59
C TYR A 144 -13.83 -11.69 15.55
N ASP A 145 -13.32 -10.58 16.00
CA ASP A 145 -12.92 -9.50 15.11
C ASP A 145 -11.43 -9.63 14.75
N PHE A 146 -11.12 -9.30 13.50
CA PHE A 146 -9.75 -9.22 13.01
C PHE A 146 -9.63 -8.09 11.99
N THR A 147 -8.42 -7.65 11.71
CA THR A 147 -8.21 -6.53 10.78
C THR A 147 -7.19 -6.85 9.69
N LEU A 148 -7.42 -6.28 8.51
CA LEU A 148 -6.50 -6.29 7.39
C LEU A 148 -6.05 -4.85 7.12
N CYS A 149 -4.77 -4.59 7.32
CA CYS A 149 -4.17 -3.28 7.09
C CYS A 149 -3.41 -3.31 5.75
N LEU A 150 -3.76 -2.36 4.90
CA LEU A 150 -3.26 -2.19 3.55
C LEU A 150 -2.58 -0.81 3.46
N PRO A 151 -1.25 -0.70 3.66
CA PRO A 151 -0.54 0.55 3.47
C PRO A 151 -0.77 1.10 2.06
N TYR A 152 -0.99 2.40 1.94
CA TYR A 152 -1.37 3.02 0.66
C TYR A 152 -0.34 2.77 -0.45
N THR A 153 0.95 2.84 -0.13
CA THR A 153 2.02 2.53 -1.09
C THR A 153 1.92 1.12 -1.65
N SER A 154 1.46 0.16 -0.83
CA SER A 154 1.28 -1.23 -1.25
C SER A 154 0.09 -1.41 -2.19
N VAL A 155 -1.02 -0.70 -1.96
CA VAL A 155 -2.25 -0.88 -2.73
C VAL A 155 -2.42 0.12 -3.89
N ARG A 156 -1.58 1.14 -3.95
CA ARG A 156 -1.62 2.15 -5.01
C ARG A 156 -1.69 1.55 -6.43
N PRO A 157 -0.87 0.55 -6.81
CA PRO A 157 -0.97 -0.05 -8.15
C PRO A 157 -2.32 -0.70 -8.43
N LEU A 158 -2.97 -1.24 -7.40
CA LEU A 158 -4.30 -1.82 -7.52
C LEU A 158 -5.37 -0.71 -7.71
N VAL A 159 -5.30 0.35 -6.91
CA VAL A 159 -6.22 1.49 -7.04
C VAL A 159 -6.08 2.12 -8.42
N ASP A 160 -4.85 2.34 -8.88
CA ASP A 160 -4.58 2.90 -10.20
C ASP A 160 -5.15 2.01 -11.33
N SER A 161 -5.07 0.67 -11.20
CA SER A 161 -5.62 -0.27 -12.19
C SER A 161 -7.15 -0.34 -12.15
N ILE A 162 -7.78 -0.24 -10.97
CA ILE A 162 -9.25 -0.20 -10.85
C ILE A 162 -9.78 1.07 -11.52
N VAL A 163 -9.19 2.22 -11.20
CA VAL A 163 -9.57 3.50 -11.81
C VAL A 163 -9.40 3.45 -13.33
N ALA A 164 -8.30 2.89 -13.82
CA ALA A 164 -8.08 2.74 -15.27
C ALA A 164 -9.14 1.83 -15.91
N SER A 165 -9.51 0.71 -15.28
CA SER A 165 -10.51 -0.22 -15.83
C SER A 165 -11.92 0.36 -15.82
N GLU A 166 -12.27 1.18 -14.82
CA GLU A 166 -13.55 1.90 -14.78
C GLU A 166 -13.63 2.97 -15.88
N LEU A 167 -12.50 3.63 -16.18
CA LEU A 167 -12.42 4.60 -17.27
C LEU A 167 -12.50 3.94 -18.66
N GLU A 168 -11.98 2.72 -18.81
CA GLU A 168 -12.03 1.95 -20.07
C GLU A 168 -13.38 1.20 -20.26
N GLY A 169 -14.04 0.79 -19.16
CA GLY A 169 -15.35 0.12 -19.17
C GLY A 169 -16.56 1.04 -19.33
N GLY A 170 -16.35 2.33 -19.27
CA GLY A 170 -17.41 3.36 -19.22
C GLY A 170 -17.93 3.83 -20.57
N GLU A 171 -17.95 3.01 -21.63
CA GLU A 171 -18.63 3.38 -22.88
C GLU A 171 -20.18 3.46 -22.76
N GLN A 172 -20.76 3.19 -21.61
CA GLN A 172 -22.21 3.23 -21.40
C GLN A 172 -22.70 4.28 -20.37
N GLU A 173 -21.84 5.07 -19.75
CA GLU A 173 -22.24 6.18 -18.87
C GLU A 173 -21.58 7.51 -19.27
N GLN A 174 -21.71 7.90 -20.52
CA GLN A 174 -21.05 9.07 -21.12
C GLN A 174 -21.51 10.44 -20.58
N GLN A 175 -22.51 10.54 -19.74
CA GLN A 175 -22.99 11.86 -19.26
C GLN A 175 -22.38 12.33 -17.93
N GLY A 176 -21.85 11.44 -17.09
CA GLY A 176 -21.16 11.84 -15.84
C GLY A 176 -19.63 12.00 -15.98
N SER A 177 -19.05 11.39 -17.03
CA SER A 177 -17.60 11.33 -17.25
C SER A 177 -17.03 12.65 -17.79
N GLU A 178 -17.77 13.40 -18.61
CA GLU A 178 -17.28 14.66 -19.19
C GLU A 178 -17.19 15.79 -18.14
N GLU A 179 -18.14 15.86 -17.23
CA GLU A 179 -18.13 16.87 -16.15
C GLU A 179 -17.03 16.55 -15.12
N MET A 180 -16.80 15.28 -14.80
CA MET A 180 -15.75 14.85 -13.88
C MET A 180 -14.35 14.97 -14.53
N ALA A 181 -14.21 14.63 -15.81
CA ALA A 181 -12.97 14.84 -16.57
C ALA A 181 -12.63 16.33 -16.70
N ALA A 182 -13.63 17.19 -16.92
CA ALA A 182 -13.46 18.63 -16.94
C ALA A 182 -13.05 19.17 -15.55
N ALA A 183 -13.66 18.68 -14.48
CA ALA A 183 -13.31 19.09 -13.10
C ALA A 183 -11.88 18.66 -12.70
N VAL A 184 -11.41 17.50 -13.17
CA VAL A 184 -10.04 17.04 -12.92
C VAL A 184 -9.01 17.89 -13.68
N LEU A 185 -9.35 18.40 -14.86
CA LEU A 185 -8.46 19.27 -15.64
C LEU A 185 -8.23 20.64 -14.99
N ASP A 186 -9.15 21.08 -14.13
CA ASP A 186 -9.05 22.35 -13.40
C ASP A 186 -8.31 22.24 -12.06
N VAL A 187 -7.93 21.02 -11.64
CA VAL A 187 -7.15 20.82 -10.41
C VAL A 187 -5.73 21.33 -10.61
N PRO A 188 -5.27 22.33 -9.82
CA PRO A 188 -3.93 22.85 -9.94
C PRO A 188 -2.90 21.78 -9.53
N VAL A 189 -1.95 21.51 -10.40
CA VAL A 189 -0.82 20.61 -10.15
C VAL A 189 0.48 21.41 -10.13
N GLU A 190 1.39 21.03 -9.26
CA GLU A 190 2.69 21.69 -9.16
C GLU A 190 3.62 21.17 -10.27
N LEU A 191 4.09 22.11 -11.10
CA LEU A 191 5.15 21.88 -12.08
C LEU A 191 6.44 22.50 -11.57
N SER A 192 7.45 21.69 -11.33
CA SER A 192 8.80 22.15 -11.00
C SER A 192 9.73 22.02 -12.19
N VAL A 193 10.59 23.04 -12.38
CA VAL A 193 11.68 23.00 -13.37
C VAL A 193 12.98 22.77 -12.65
N GLN A 194 13.65 21.67 -12.99
CA GLN A 194 14.83 21.21 -12.26
C GLN A 194 16.03 21.05 -13.20
N PHE A 195 17.20 21.40 -12.68
CA PHE A 195 18.47 20.99 -13.27
C PHE A 195 18.72 19.51 -12.99
N PRO A 196 19.61 18.85 -13.76
CA PRO A 196 20.10 17.54 -13.40
C PRO A 196 20.74 17.56 -12.02
N SER A 197 20.62 16.43 -11.30
CA SER A 197 21.27 16.30 -10.00
C SER A 197 22.78 16.30 -10.13
N LEU A 198 23.45 17.06 -9.26
CA LEU A 198 24.89 17.12 -9.15
C LEU A 198 25.34 16.27 -7.97
N THR A 199 26.44 15.53 -8.15
CA THR A 199 27.03 14.73 -7.06
C THR A 199 28.22 15.51 -6.50
N LEU A 200 28.14 15.85 -5.21
CA LEU A 200 29.23 16.49 -4.46
C LEU A 200 29.65 15.59 -3.31
N THR A 201 30.91 15.68 -2.96
CA THR A 201 31.40 14.99 -1.76
C THR A 201 30.96 15.72 -0.49
N PRO A 202 30.83 15.03 0.67
CA PRO A 202 30.51 15.69 1.94
C PRO A 202 31.48 16.82 2.30
N ARG A 203 32.76 16.70 1.90
CA ARG A 203 33.76 17.75 2.12
C ARG A 203 33.47 19.02 1.32
N GLU A 204 33.05 18.87 0.08
CA GLU A 204 32.68 20.00 -0.78
C GLU A 204 31.42 20.69 -0.25
N ILE A 205 30.41 19.91 0.19
CA ILE A 205 29.18 20.46 0.77
C ILE A 205 29.47 21.26 2.05
N MET A 206 30.30 20.71 2.94
CA MET A 206 30.66 21.39 4.20
C MET A 206 31.55 22.64 4.01
N GLY A 207 32.18 22.78 2.86
CA GLY A 207 33.03 23.93 2.53
C GLY A 207 32.29 25.06 1.80
N LEU A 208 31.00 24.91 1.48
CA LEU A 208 30.24 25.94 0.75
C LEU A 208 29.94 27.14 1.63
N GLU A 209 30.27 28.32 1.12
CA GLU A 209 29.95 29.60 1.76
C GLU A 209 29.03 30.46 0.87
N PRO A 210 28.28 31.41 1.46
CA PRO A 210 27.47 32.35 0.70
C PRO A 210 28.32 33.17 -0.27
N GLY A 211 28.07 33.03 -1.57
CA GLY A 211 28.83 33.66 -2.64
C GLY A 211 29.61 32.70 -3.52
N ASP A 212 29.72 31.40 -3.10
CA ASP A 212 30.35 30.40 -3.92
C ASP A 212 29.52 30.05 -5.16
N VAL A 213 30.23 29.73 -6.24
CA VAL A 213 29.62 29.32 -7.52
C VAL A 213 29.77 27.84 -7.71
N ILE A 214 28.65 27.13 -7.77
CA ILE A 214 28.60 25.68 -8.03
C ILE A 214 28.43 25.49 -9.54
N GLY A 215 29.44 24.89 -10.19
CA GLY A 215 29.33 24.48 -11.59
C GLY A 215 28.38 23.30 -11.75
N LEU A 216 27.35 23.45 -12.56
CA LEU A 216 26.35 22.38 -12.76
C LEU A 216 26.77 21.35 -13.81
N GLU A 217 27.94 21.56 -14.48
CA GLU A 217 28.42 20.72 -15.60
C GLU A 217 27.38 20.46 -16.68
N TYR A 218 26.49 21.44 -16.88
CA TYR A 218 25.37 21.36 -17.79
C TYR A 218 25.40 22.53 -18.79
N GLU A 219 25.31 22.21 -20.08
CA GLU A 219 25.37 23.20 -21.14
C GLU A 219 24.14 24.11 -21.10
N GLN A 220 24.36 25.40 -21.30
CA GLN A 220 23.32 26.45 -21.18
C GLN A 220 22.14 26.24 -22.13
N ASP A 221 22.38 25.66 -23.30
CA ASP A 221 21.39 25.47 -24.36
C ASP A 221 20.65 24.10 -24.26
N ARG A 222 20.95 23.30 -23.26
CA ARG A 222 20.24 22.05 -23.05
C ARG A 222 18.92 22.23 -22.29
N PRO A 223 17.86 21.48 -22.68
CA PRO A 223 16.58 21.53 -22.00
C PRO A 223 16.66 21.05 -20.56
N LEU A 224 16.04 21.77 -19.64
CA LEU A 224 15.85 21.38 -18.24
C LEU A 224 14.67 20.41 -18.09
N PHE A 225 14.53 19.82 -16.91
CA PHE A 225 13.50 18.84 -16.61
C PHE A 225 12.25 19.50 -16.04
N GLY A 226 11.13 19.39 -16.75
CA GLY A 226 9.80 19.75 -16.26
C GLY A 226 9.17 18.55 -15.54
N VAL A 227 9.11 18.62 -14.20
CA VAL A 227 8.69 17.53 -13.31
C VAL A 227 7.32 17.85 -12.71
N VAL A 228 6.38 16.91 -12.83
CA VAL A 228 5.06 16.98 -12.22
C VAL A 228 4.85 15.72 -11.37
N GLY A 229 4.51 15.88 -10.10
CA GLY A 229 4.31 14.76 -9.19
C GLY A 229 5.53 13.82 -9.06
N GLY A 230 6.75 14.36 -9.21
CA GLY A 230 7.99 13.60 -9.17
C GLY A 230 8.36 12.89 -10.48
N GLN A 231 7.56 13.03 -11.55
CA GLN A 231 7.83 12.45 -12.87
C GLN A 231 8.27 13.49 -13.87
N TRP A 232 9.31 13.19 -14.64
CA TRP A 232 9.81 14.03 -15.72
C TRP A 232 8.92 13.89 -16.96
N LEU A 233 8.08 14.91 -17.20
CA LEU A 233 7.08 14.91 -18.27
C LEU A 233 7.44 15.82 -19.44
N PHE A 234 8.25 16.84 -19.22
CA PHE A 234 8.55 17.86 -20.23
C PHE A 234 10.03 18.19 -20.28
N ASP A 235 10.54 18.39 -21.48
CA ASP A 235 11.80 19.06 -21.73
C ASP A 235 11.52 20.57 -21.91
N VAL A 236 12.14 21.42 -21.09
CA VAL A 236 11.85 22.84 -21.06
C VAL A 236 13.12 23.69 -21.18
N LEU A 237 13.06 24.80 -21.91
CA LEU A 237 14.14 25.75 -21.99
C LEU A 237 13.80 27.01 -21.17
N PRO A 238 14.74 27.49 -20.32
CA PRO A 238 14.53 28.70 -19.56
C PRO A 238 14.49 29.91 -20.48
N THR A 239 13.56 30.80 -20.23
CA THR A 239 13.39 32.03 -20.96
C THR A 239 12.88 33.16 -20.05
N THR A 240 12.60 34.30 -20.60
CA THR A 240 12.00 35.41 -19.85
C THR A 240 10.73 35.90 -20.52
N ARG A 241 9.71 36.20 -19.73
CA ARG A 241 8.50 36.86 -20.18
C ARG A 241 8.36 38.20 -19.46
N GLY A 242 8.81 39.24 -20.14
CA GLY A 242 8.94 40.56 -19.52
C GLY A 242 10.04 40.59 -18.45
N LYS A 243 9.68 40.86 -17.19
CA LYS A 243 10.61 40.86 -16.04
C LYS A 243 10.58 39.57 -15.22
N ARG A 244 9.88 38.54 -15.70
CA ARG A 244 9.72 37.26 -14.97
C ARG A 244 10.41 36.13 -15.70
N LEU A 245 11.00 35.23 -14.93
CA LEU A 245 11.49 33.96 -15.47
C LEU A 245 10.32 33.15 -16.01
N ALA A 246 10.51 32.52 -17.14
CA ALA A 246 9.57 31.66 -17.80
C ALA A 246 10.32 30.44 -18.38
N CYS A 247 9.60 29.43 -18.84
CA CYS A 247 10.16 28.32 -19.59
C CYS A 247 9.30 28.02 -20.83
N VAL A 248 9.94 27.56 -21.88
CA VAL A 248 9.29 27.10 -23.11
C VAL A 248 9.35 25.59 -23.09
N VAL A 249 8.21 24.91 -23.26
CA VAL A 249 8.15 23.46 -23.44
C VAL A 249 8.67 23.14 -24.85
N VAL A 250 9.73 22.35 -24.92
CA VAL A 250 10.38 21.94 -26.17
C VAL A 250 9.80 20.60 -26.61
N GLU A 251 9.67 19.66 -25.67
CA GLU A 251 9.18 18.30 -25.96
C GLU A 251 8.36 17.76 -24.79
N ARG A 252 7.32 16.98 -25.10
CA ARG A 252 6.57 16.20 -24.14
C ARG A 252 7.04 14.74 -24.18
N ARG A 253 7.49 14.23 -23.05
CA ARG A 253 7.88 12.82 -22.93
C ARG A 253 6.66 11.96 -22.67
N ASN A 254 6.46 10.94 -23.50
CA ASN A 254 5.49 9.92 -23.19
C ASN A 254 6.07 9.05 -22.08
N VAL A 255 5.37 9.02 -20.93
CA VAL A 255 5.65 8.02 -19.89
C VAL A 255 5.33 6.66 -20.50
N GLN A 256 6.35 5.90 -20.87
CA GLN A 256 6.14 4.49 -21.19
C GLN A 256 5.70 3.81 -19.89
N ARG A 257 4.51 3.21 -19.96
CA ARG A 257 3.90 2.39 -18.90
C ARG A 257 4.73 1.14 -18.59
#